data_9c961b94fdad694c9bf3b683d55fdbd5
#
_entry.id   9c961b94fdad694c9bf3b683d55fdbd5
#
_cell.length_a   1.000
_cell.length_b   1.000
_cell.length_c   1.000
_cell.angle_alpha   90.00
_cell.angle_beta   90.00
_cell.angle_gamma   90.00
#
_symmetry.space_group_name_H-M   'P 1'
#
loop_
_entity.id
_entity.type
_entity.pdbx_description
1 polymer ?
#
loop_
_entity_poly.entity_id
_entity_poly.type
_entity_poly.pdbx_seq_one_letter_code
_entity_poly.pdbx_strand_id
1 'polypeptide(L)'
;MSSVITVEIAGQRYPIRSALDERYVTELAAYVDQKMRAASDAAPASDMLGLAVLVALNIADEFFRERDREVYPPTGELHERAARLERIVDEALAQVSVKRAV
;
A
#
# COMPACT_ATOMS: atom_id res chain seq x y z
N MET A 1 24.78 -0.52 -8.28
CA MET A 1 24.95 -1.71 -7.45
C MET A 1 23.88 -1.78 -6.39
N SER A 2 23.39 -2.98 -6.10
CA SER A 2 22.45 -3.14 -5.03
C SER A 2 23.16 -3.17 -3.68
N SER A 3 22.53 -2.61 -2.67
CA SER A 3 23.01 -2.65 -1.30
C SER A 3 21.88 -3.10 -0.38
N VAL A 4 22.24 -3.59 0.80
CA VAL A 4 21.25 -3.99 1.81
C VAL A 4 21.06 -2.82 2.77
N ILE A 5 19.84 -2.38 2.87
CA ILE A 5 19.44 -1.28 3.74
C ILE A 5 18.44 -1.85 4.77
N THR A 6 18.73 -1.67 6.05
CA THR A 6 17.81 -2.11 7.09
C THR A 6 16.84 -0.99 7.41
N VAL A 7 15.55 -1.28 7.29
CA VAL A 7 14.49 -0.32 7.62
C VAL A 7 13.64 -0.86 8.76
N GLU A 8 13.00 0.04 9.48
CA GLU A 8 12.10 -0.33 10.57
C GLU A 8 10.68 0.05 10.20
N ILE A 9 9.78 -0.93 10.19
CA ILE A 9 8.38 -0.74 9.86
C ILE A 9 7.55 -1.49 10.88
N ALA A 10 6.60 -0.81 11.50
CA ALA A 10 5.71 -1.38 12.51
C ALA A 10 6.47 -2.07 13.65
N GLY A 11 7.59 -1.46 14.07
CA GLY A 11 8.40 -1.97 15.17
C GLY A 11 9.32 -3.13 14.82
N GLN A 12 9.39 -3.54 13.56
CA GLN A 12 10.23 -4.65 13.12
C GLN A 12 11.25 -4.17 12.10
N ARG A 13 12.40 -4.80 12.10
CA ARG A 13 13.49 -4.47 11.19
C ARG A 13 13.49 -5.42 10.01
N TYR A 14 13.67 -4.83 8.81
CA TYR A 14 13.67 -5.58 7.57
C TYR A 14 14.90 -5.23 6.75
N PRO A 15 15.72 -6.21 6.36
CA PRO A 15 16.80 -5.96 5.41
C PRO A 15 16.23 -5.91 4.01
N ILE A 16 16.44 -4.79 3.34
CA ILE A 16 15.94 -4.56 1.97
C ILE A 16 17.13 -4.49 1.03
N ARG A 17 17.16 -5.36 0.04
CA ARG A 17 18.16 -5.28 -1.02
C ARG A 17 17.61 -4.43 -2.15
N SER A 18 18.28 -3.32 -2.43
CA SER A 18 17.77 -2.37 -3.41
C SER A 18 18.93 -1.68 -4.13
N ALA A 19 18.73 -1.37 -5.40
CA ALA A 19 19.61 -0.52 -6.18
C ALA A 19 19.26 0.95 -6.06
N LEU A 20 18.15 1.26 -5.37
CA LEU A 20 17.71 2.64 -5.16
C LEU A 20 18.57 3.31 -4.09
N ASP A 21 18.55 4.64 -4.10
CA ASP A 21 19.27 5.44 -3.12
C ASP A 21 18.77 5.13 -1.71
N GLU A 22 19.71 5.01 -0.76
CA GLU A 22 19.40 4.67 0.61
C GLU A 22 18.43 5.67 1.25
N ARG A 23 18.63 6.95 0.99
CA ARG A 23 17.76 8.01 1.52
C ARG A 23 16.33 7.82 1.01
N TYR A 24 16.19 7.49 -0.25
CA TYR A 24 14.89 7.28 -0.86
C TYR A 24 14.19 6.05 -0.26
N VAL A 25 14.91 4.95 -0.10
CA VAL A 25 14.35 3.74 0.51
C VAL A 25 13.92 4.02 1.95
N THR A 26 14.70 4.80 2.69
CA THR A 26 14.36 5.18 4.05
C THR A 26 13.08 6.03 4.10
N GLU A 27 12.90 6.93 3.13
CA GLU A 27 11.66 7.70 3.01
C GLU A 27 10.45 6.81 2.73
N LEU A 28 10.62 5.85 1.82
CA LEU A 28 9.55 4.90 1.52
C LEU A 28 9.17 4.10 2.76
N ALA A 29 10.16 3.63 3.51
CA ALA A 29 9.93 2.86 4.71
C ALA A 29 9.22 3.69 5.78
N ALA A 30 9.60 4.95 5.95
CA ALA A 30 8.96 5.84 6.90
C ALA A 30 7.49 6.07 6.55
N TYR A 31 7.20 6.19 5.27
CA TYR A 31 5.83 6.37 4.80
C TYR A 31 4.97 5.13 5.10
N VAL A 32 5.51 3.95 4.80
CA VAL A 32 4.82 2.69 5.10
C VAL A 32 4.61 2.53 6.61
N ASP A 33 5.64 2.83 7.40
CA ASP A 33 5.56 2.76 8.85
C ASP A 33 4.43 3.64 9.40
N GLN A 34 4.33 4.87 8.91
CA GLN A 34 3.27 5.80 9.29
C GLN A 34 1.89 5.24 8.93
N LYS A 35 1.75 4.68 7.74
CA LYS A 35 0.51 4.06 7.30
C LYS A 35 0.14 2.85 8.16
N MET A 36 1.11 2.04 8.53
CA MET A 36 0.88 0.87 9.39
C MET A 36 0.40 1.30 10.77
N ARG A 37 0.99 2.35 11.32
CA ARG A 37 0.57 2.87 12.62
C ARG A 37 -0.85 3.39 12.58
N ALA A 38 -1.20 4.16 11.55
CA ALA A 38 -2.55 4.68 11.39
C ALA A 38 -3.57 3.56 11.23
N ALA A 39 -3.24 2.52 10.48
CA ALA A 39 -4.11 1.37 10.28
C ALA A 39 -4.30 0.60 11.59
N SER A 40 -3.24 0.45 12.37
CA SER A 40 -3.30 -0.23 13.66
C SER A 40 -4.18 0.53 14.65
N ASP A 41 -4.09 1.86 14.65
CA ASP A 41 -4.92 2.70 15.51
C ASP A 41 -6.40 2.59 15.14
N ALA A 42 -6.69 2.50 13.84
CA ALA A 42 -8.06 2.40 13.34
C ALA A 42 -8.65 1.00 13.54
N ALA A 43 -7.81 -0.04 13.54
CA ALA A 43 -8.25 -1.43 13.65
C ALA A 43 -7.31 -2.22 14.57
N PRO A 44 -7.35 -1.95 15.88
CA PRO A 44 -6.36 -2.54 16.80
C PRO A 44 -6.48 -4.05 16.96
N ALA A 45 -7.62 -4.64 16.60
CA ALA A 45 -7.80 -6.10 16.70
C ALA A 45 -7.29 -6.86 15.47
N SER A 46 -6.84 -6.14 14.44
CA SER A 46 -6.34 -6.78 13.22
C SER A 46 -4.94 -7.35 13.42
N ASP A 47 -4.64 -8.47 12.75
CA ASP A 47 -3.31 -9.02 12.77
C ASP A 47 -2.39 -8.24 11.82
N MET A 48 -1.10 -8.51 11.92
CA MET A 48 -0.08 -7.80 11.14
C MET A 48 -0.29 -7.98 9.63
N LEU A 49 -0.62 -9.18 9.20
CA LEU A 49 -0.85 -9.46 7.78
C LEU A 49 -2.06 -8.69 7.27
N GLY A 50 -3.15 -8.68 8.03
CA GLY A 50 -4.35 -7.92 7.67
C GLY A 50 -4.06 -6.43 7.55
N LEU A 51 -3.30 -5.90 8.49
CA LEU A 51 -2.90 -4.49 8.44
C LEU A 51 -2.03 -4.20 7.23
N ALA A 52 -1.10 -5.09 6.91
CA ALA A 52 -0.22 -4.91 5.75
C ALA A 52 -1.02 -4.89 4.45
N VAL A 53 -1.99 -5.78 4.31
CA VAL A 53 -2.87 -5.83 3.13
C VAL A 53 -3.67 -4.53 3.02
N LEU A 54 -4.24 -4.08 4.11
CA LEU A 54 -5.02 -2.84 4.14
C LEU A 54 -4.16 -1.63 3.74
N VAL A 55 -2.95 -1.56 4.29
CA VAL A 55 -2.02 -0.48 3.95
C VAL A 55 -1.60 -0.55 2.48
N ALA A 56 -1.34 -1.75 1.97
CA ALA A 56 -0.99 -1.93 0.57
C ALA A 56 -2.12 -1.44 -0.34
N LEU A 57 -3.36 -1.75 -0.02
CA LEU A 57 -4.52 -1.28 -0.78
C LEU A 57 -4.65 0.23 -0.71
N ASN A 58 -4.40 0.80 0.46
CA ASN A 58 -4.46 2.24 0.65
C ASN A 58 -3.41 2.96 -0.21
N ILE A 59 -2.20 2.43 -0.23
CA ILE A 59 -1.11 3.01 -1.04
C ILE A 59 -1.41 2.85 -2.52
N ALA A 60 -1.93 1.70 -2.93
CA ALA A 60 -2.35 1.48 -4.32
C ALA A 60 -3.43 2.47 -4.73
N ASP A 61 -4.39 2.73 -3.83
CA ASP A 61 -5.43 3.72 -4.07
C ASP A 61 -4.83 5.11 -4.30
N GLU A 62 -3.88 5.51 -3.46
CA GLU A 62 -3.20 6.79 -3.62
C GLU A 62 -2.47 6.87 -4.96
N PHE A 63 -1.80 5.80 -5.35
CA PHE A 63 -1.09 5.74 -6.61
C PHE A 63 -2.04 5.90 -7.80
N PHE A 64 -3.16 5.18 -7.79
CA PHE A 64 -4.13 5.25 -8.89
C PHE A 64 -4.79 6.64 -8.97
N ARG A 65 -5.08 7.24 -7.85
CA ARG A 65 -5.64 8.60 -7.82
C ARG A 65 -4.66 9.62 -8.38
N GLU A 66 -3.40 9.52 -8.03
CA GLU A 66 -2.38 10.43 -8.53
C GLU A 66 -2.17 10.26 -10.02
N ARG A 67 -2.11 9.03 -10.49
CA ARG A 67 -1.98 8.72 -11.91
C ARG A 67 -3.17 9.27 -12.71
N ASP A 68 -4.38 9.03 -12.22
CA ASP A 68 -5.59 9.46 -12.91
C ASP A 68 -5.74 10.98 -12.91
N ARG A 69 -5.22 11.64 -11.91
CA ARG A 69 -5.21 13.10 -11.82
C ARG A 69 -4.40 13.74 -12.95
N GLU A 70 -3.31 13.08 -13.34
CA GLU A 70 -2.46 13.57 -14.43
C GLU A 70 -3.08 13.35 -15.79
N VAL A 71 -3.90 12.31 -15.93
CA VAL A 71 -4.44 11.88 -17.22
C VAL A 71 -5.81 12.46 -17.48
N TYR A 72 -6.64 12.69 -16.45
CA TYR A 72 -8.02 13.11 -16.61
C TYR A 72 -8.31 14.41 -15.90
N PRO A 73 -9.09 15.33 -16.51
CA PRO A 73 -9.53 16.51 -15.79
C PRO A 73 -10.44 16.15 -14.62
N PRO A 74 -10.44 16.94 -13.55
CA PRO A 74 -11.12 16.58 -12.31
C PRO A 74 -12.63 16.74 -12.30
N THR A 75 -13.28 16.72 -13.45
CA THR A 75 -14.73 16.92 -13.51
C THR A 75 -15.46 15.72 -14.07
N GLY A 76 -16.46 15.24 -13.33
CA GLY A 76 -17.43 14.26 -13.81
C GLY A 76 -17.00 12.81 -13.79
N GLU A 77 -15.75 12.54 -13.48
CA GLU A 77 -15.22 11.18 -13.55
C GLU A 77 -14.97 10.53 -12.20
N LEU A 78 -15.29 11.24 -11.13
CA LEU A 78 -15.08 10.73 -9.78
C LEU A 78 -15.85 9.43 -9.52
N HIS A 79 -17.05 9.32 -10.07
CA HIS A 79 -17.85 8.11 -9.91
C HIS A 79 -17.26 6.93 -10.67
N GLU A 80 -16.79 7.14 -11.87
CA GLU A 80 -16.16 6.09 -12.66
C GLU A 80 -14.85 5.62 -12.02
N ARG A 81 -14.08 6.54 -11.50
CA ARG A 81 -12.82 6.22 -10.83
C ARG A 81 -13.07 5.42 -9.55
N ALA A 82 -14.06 5.83 -8.76
CA ALA A 82 -14.42 5.13 -7.54
C ALA A 82 -14.90 3.70 -7.85
N ALA A 83 -15.75 3.56 -8.88
CA ALA A 83 -16.26 2.26 -9.29
C ALA A 83 -15.13 1.35 -9.79
N ARG A 84 -14.17 1.92 -10.53
CA ARG A 84 -13.02 1.18 -11.03
C ARG A 84 -12.13 0.69 -9.89
N LEU A 85 -11.87 1.55 -8.90
CA LEU A 85 -11.08 1.19 -7.74
C LEU A 85 -11.75 0.11 -6.91
N GLU A 86 -13.06 0.21 -6.70
CA GLU A 86 -13.81 -0.82 -6.00
C GLU A 86 -13.68 -2.17 -6.71
N ARG A 87 -13.77 -2.16 -8.03
CA ARG A 87 -13.64 -3.39 -8.81
C ARG A 87 -12.25 -4.01 -8.65
N ILE A 88 -11.20 -3.20 -8.71
CA ILE A 88 -9.82 -3.66 -8.56
C ILE A 88 -9.62 -4.25 -7.15
N VAL A 89 -10.12 -3.57 -6.15
CA VAL A 89 -10.02 -4.04 -4.76
C VAL A 89 -10.78 -5.35 -4.58
N ASP A 90 -12.00 -5.43 -5.11
CA ASP A 90 -12.81 -6.63 -5.02
C ASP A 90 -12.16 -7.82 -5.72
N GLU A 91 -11.59 -7.60 -6.90
CA GLU A 91 -10.88 -8.64 -7.62
C GLU A 91 -9.65 -9.13 -6.85
N ALA A 92 -8.89 -8.21 -6.27
CA ALA A 92 -7.72 -8.55 -5.48
C ALA A 92 -8.10 -9.34 -4.24
N LEU A 93 -9.16 -8.93 -3.55
CA LEU A 93 -9.65 -9.63 -2.36
C LEU A 93 -10.21 -11.01 -2.73
N ALA A 94 -10.91 -11.13 -3.85
CA ALA A 94 -11.41 -12.40 -4.32
C ALA A 94 -10.27 -13.38 -4.62
N GLN A 95 -9.20 -12.90 -5.25
CA GLN A 95 -8.02 -13.72 -5.52
C GLN A 95 -7.34 -14.20 -4.23
N VAL A 96 -7.23 -13.32 -3.27
CA VAL A 96 -6.65 -13.67 -1.97
C VAL A 96 -7.50 -14.72 -1.25
N SER A 97 -8.82 -14.54 -1.29
CA SER A 97 -9.74 -15.51 -0.69
C SER A 97 -9.63 -16.89 -1.33
N VAL A 98 -9.55 -16.95 -2.66
CA VAL A 98 -9.40 -18.21 -3.38
C VAL A 98 -8.10 -18.89 -3.00
N LYS A 99 -7.00 -18.17 -2.92
CA LYS A 99 -5.71 -18.73 -2.53
C LYS A 99 -5.73 -19.25 -1.10
N ARG A 100 -6.47 -18.62 -0.21
CA ARG A 100 -6.58 -19.07 1.18
C ARG A 100 -7.46 -20.30 1.32
N ALA A 101 -8.43 -20.47 0.44
CA ALA A 101 -9.33 -21.61 0.47
C ALA A 101 -8.66 -22.90 0.00
N VAL A 102 -7.53 -22.81 -0.68
CA VAL A 102 -6.75 -23.95 -1.15
C VAL A 102 -5.65 -24.27 -0.15
#